data_368d3e68a05a6e643f4f98cade9d22a5
#
_entry.id   368d3e68a05a6e643f4f98cade9d22a5
#
_cell.length_a   1.000
_cell.length_b   1.000
_cell.length_c   1.000
_cell.angle_alpha   90.00
_cell.angle_beta   90.00
_cell.angle_gamma   90.00
#
_symmetry.space_group_name_H-M   'P 1'
#
loop_
_entity.id
_entity.type
_entity.pdbx_description
1 polymer ?
#
loop_
_entity_poly.entity_id
_entity_poly.type
_entity_poly.pdbx_seq_one_letter_code
_entity_poly.pdbx_strand_id
1 'polypeptide(L)'
;MTMKKLLLSIATLMATLSAQAIEDNVVAITYNGSTATIEIASNVASYVNCTSGTSSHVKLIQSSTTTKNPGEIIYQLSGSSSDGEFYMEGEYKATVQLSGLTLTNPDSTAINIKDGKRIKVSLANGTENTIEDGTRNADSKGCFRSKGHTEFVGKGTLNVKSNFNHAIYSKEYIELKNCTINVKGAKKDAIHCQQYFRMASGVVNISQADDDGVQVELKGETPTAGTDDEDEDTGNFYMTGGTLTINGVADKCIKTDGTITYTGGTQDFDTKNVEQNAASGIAPTLLPSDDAEGILYDLQGRQLPKGAQPKGIVIIREKGATRKVIRRTGQDIR
;
A
#
# COMPACT_ATOMS: atom_id res chain seq x y z
N MET A 1 17.96 -76.46 25.96
CA MET A 1 18.24 -75.41 24.98
C MET A 1 17.00 -74.56 24.80
N THR A 2 16.93 -73.44 25.53
CA THR A 2 15.73 -72.62 25.71
C THR A 2 15.79 -71.42 24.78
N MET A 3 14.89 -71.38 23.79
CA MET A 3 14.75 -70.20 22.91
C MET A 3 14.01 -69.09 23.64
N LYS A 4 14.68 -67.97 23.90
CA LYS A 4 14.08 -66.74 24.38
C LYS A 4 13.32 -66.05 23.24
N LYS A 5 12.00 -65.95 23.38
CA LYS A 5 11.17 -65.12 22.49
C LYS A 5 11.39 -63.66 22.85
N LEU A 6 11.94 -62.90 21.91
CA LEU A 6 12.09 -61.44 21.99
C LEU A 6 10.77 -60.83 21.52
N LEU A 7 9.95 -60.30 22.44
CA LEU A 7 8.79 -59.46 22.13
C LEU A 7 9.27 -58.07 21.80
N LEU A 8 9.16 -57.71 20.53
CA LEU A 8 9.37 -56.33 20.08
C LEU A 8 8.08 -55.52 20.28
N SER A 9 8.10 -54.67 21.28
CA SER A 9 7.01 -53.78 21.59
C SER A 9 7.10 -52.57 20.62
N ILE A 10 6.27 -52.49 19.58
CA ILE A 10 6.12 -51.32 18.74
C ILE A 10 5.19 -50.34 19.48
N ALA A 11 5.79 -49.38 20.14
CA ALA A 11 5.03 -48.25 20.67
C ALA A 11 4.67 -47.29 19.52
N THR A 12 3.45 -47.35 19.04
CA THR A 12 2.91 -46.39 18.08
C THR A 12 2.71 -45.07 18.80
N LEU A 13 3.63 -44.11 18.60
CA LEU A 13 3.46 -42.75 19.07
C LEU A 13 2.38 -42.07 18.21
N MET A 14 1.15 -42.07 18.65
CA MET A 14 0.11 -41.23 18.10
C MET A 14 0.42 -39.78 18.48
N ALA A 15 1.05 -39.02 17.60
CA ALA A 15 1.09 -37.58 17.68
C ALA A 15 -0.37 -37.07 17.48
N THR A 16 -1.03 -36.70 18.54
CA THR A 16 -2.28 -35.95 18.47
C THR A 16 -1.91 -34.55 17.95
N LEU A 17 -2.04 -34.31 16.65
CA LEU A 17 -2.12 -32.94 16.16
C LEU A 17 -3.40 -32.34 16.77
N SER A 18 -3.23 -31.55 17.82
CA SER A 18 -4.28 -30.63 18.24
C SER A 18 -4.40 -29.59 17.12
N ALA A 19 -5.47 -29.65 16.34
CA ALA A 19 -5.81 -28.55 15.45
C ALA A 19 -5.99 -27.31 16.35
N GLN A 20 -5.05 -26.38 16.25
CA GLN A 20 -5.16 -25.12 16.96
C GLN A 20 -6.30 -24.36 16.31
N ALA A 21 -7.27 -23.91 17.11
CA ALA A 21 -8.37 -23.12 16.56
C ALA A 21 -7.82 -21.86 15.92
N ILE A 22 -8.36 -21.54 14.74
CA ILE A 22 -8.03 -20.29 14.05
C ILE A 22 -8.40 -19.10 14.94
N GLU A 23 -7.58 -18.04 14.93
CA GLU A 23 -7.83 -16.83 15.71
C GLU A 23 -9.10 -16.12 15.24
N ASP A 24 -9.73 -15.36 16.13
CA ASP A 24 -10.90 -14.55 15.80
C ASP A 24 -10.61 -13.55 14.69
N ASN A 25 -11.60 -13.26 13.87
CA ASN A 25 -11.56 -12.37 12.71
C ASN A 25 -10.65 -12.84 11.57
N VAL A 26 -10.07 -14.04 11.61
CA VAL A 26 -9.16 -14.55 10.59
C VAL A 26 -9.90 -15.42 9.57
N VAL A 27 -9.55 -15.21 8.30
CA VAL A 27 -9.80 -16.09 7.17
C VAL A 27 -8.44 -16.54 6.67
N ALA A 28 -8.03 -17.77 7.00
CA ALA A 28 -6.75 -18.31 6.57
C ALA A 28 -6.89 -19.01 5.23
N ILE A 29 -6.04 -18.62 4.27
CA ILE A 29 -5.98 -19.16 2.92
C ILE A 29 -4.57 -19.73 2.71
N THR A 30 -4.49 -21.06 2.55
CA THR A 30 -3.23 -21.75 2.27
C THR A 30 -3.27 -22.34 0.87
N TYR A 31 -2.46 -21.77 -0.02
CA TYR A 31 -2.31 -22.26 -1.39
C TYR A 31 -1.46 -23.53 -1.42
N ASN A 32 -1.91 -24.51 -2.19
CA ASN A 32 -1.26 -25.79 -2.37
C ASN A 32 -1.35 -26.25 -3.84
N GLY A 33 -0.52 -25.65 -4.70
CA GLY A 33 -0.54 -25.89 -6.13
C GLY A 33 -1.85 -25.41 -6.78
N SER A 34 -2.63 -26.32 -7.34
CA SER A 34 -3.91 -26.02 -8.01
C SER A 34 -5.11 -25.89 -7.06
N THR A 35 -4.89 -26.03 -5.76
CA THR A 35 -5.94 -25.93 -4.75
C THR A 35 -5.59 -24.93 -3.66
N ALA A 36 -6.58 -24.52 -2.88
CA ALA A 36 -6.40 -23.77 -1.65
C ALA A 36 -7.26 -24.34 -0.54
N THR A 37 -6.72 -24.35 0.66
CA THR A 37 -7.48 -24.62 1.88
C THR A 37 -7.92 -23.28 2.46
N ILE A 38 -9.21 -23.15 2.79
CA ILE A 38 -9.77 -21.93 3.32
C ILE A 38 -10.42 -22.27 4.67
N GLU A 39 -9.89 -21.68 5.73
CA GLU A 39 -10.42 -21.80 7.08
C GLU A 39 -10.97 -20.44 7.51
N ILE A 40 -12.22 -20.40 7.94
CA ILE A 40 -12.90 -19.18 8.33
C ILE A 40 -13.23 -19.26 9.82
N ALA A 41 -12.74 -18.29 10.59
CA ALA A 41 -13.05 -18.19 12.01
C ALA A 41 -14.58 -18.10 12.23
N SER A 42 -15.08 -18.80 13.24
CA SER A 42 -16.52 -18.93 13.47
C SER A 42 -17.24 -17.60 13.66
N ASN A 43 -16.57 -16.62 14.26
CA ASN A 43 -17.11 -15.28 14.51
C ASN A 43 -17.26 -14.44 13.23
N VAL A 44 -16.61 -14.80 12.12
CA VAL A 44 -16.71 -14.10 10.81
C VAL A 44 -17.36 -14.94 9.72
N ALA A 45 -17.70 -16.20 9.99
CA ALA A 45 -18.21 -17.13 8.98
C ALA A 45 -19.51 -16.69 8.30
N SER A 46 -20.35 -15.90 8.99
CA SER A 46 -21.58 -15.35 8.40
C SER A 46 -21.33 -14.09 7.50
N TYR A 47 -20.12 -13.56 7.52
CA TYR A 47 -19.78 -12.32 6.82
C TYR A 47 -18.89 -12.54 5.59
N VAL A 48 -18.35 -13.75 5.42
CA VAL A 48 -17.45 -14.07 4.31
C VAL A 48 -18.00 -15.26 3.54
N ASN A 49 -18.26 -15.06 2.28
CA ASN A 49 -18.69 -16.11 1.36
C ASN A 49 -17.55 -16.49 0.42
N CYS A 50 -17.09 -17.74 0.49
CA CYS A 50 -16.16 -18.31 -0.45
C CYS A 50 -16.93 -18.91 -1.62
N THR A 51 -16.73 -18.36 -2.83
CA THR A 51 -17.42 -18.80 -4.05
C THR A 51 -16.57 -19.72 -4.93
N SER A 52 -15.28 -19.87 -4.64
CA SER A 52 -14.31 -20.64 -5.43
C SER A 52 -14.17 -22.11 -5.01
N GLY A 53 -14.79 -22.50 -3.89
CA GLY A 53 -14.54 -23.81 -3.30
C GLY A 53 -13.08 -23.99 -2.91
N THR A 54 -12.46 -25.08 -3.36
CA THR A 54 -11.04 -25.40 -3.09
C THR A 54 -10.10 -25.02 -4.23
N SER A 55 -10.54 -24.25 -5.21
CA SER A 55 -9.68 -23.78 -6.31
C SER A 55 -8.59 -22.84 -5.80
N SER A 56 -7.41 -22.89 -6.43
CA SER A 56 -6.35 -21.90 -6.21
C SER A 56 -6.68 -20.49 -6.69
N HIS A 57 -7.70 -20.32 -7.54
CA HIS A 57 -8.30 -19.02 -7.83
C HIS A 57 -9.34 -18.69 -6.76
N VAL A 58 -8.84 -18.25 -5.61
CA VAL A 58 -9.67 -17.98 -4.43
C VAL A 58 -10.49 -16.73 -4.64
N LYS A 59 -11.82 -16.88 -4.48
CA LYS A 59 -12.75 -15.76 -4.58
C LYS A 59 -13.61 -15.65 -3.33
N LEU A 60 -13.45 -14.53 -2.62
CA LEU A 60 -14.14 -14.20 -1.39
C LEU A 60 -15.00 -12.97 -1.58
N ILE A 61 -16.22 -13.01 -1.06
CA ILE A 61 -17.14 -11.87 -1.03
C ILE A 61 -17.44 -11.55 0.43
N GLN A 62 -17.07 -10.35 0.87
CA GLN A 62 -17.37 -9.85 2.19
C GLN A 62 -18.76 -9.19 2.18
N SER A 63 -19.61 -9.57 3.10
CA SER A 63 -20.94 -9.00 3.24
C SER A 63 -20.89 -7.55 3.73
N SER A 64 -21.69 -6.68 3.14
CA SER A 64 -21.85 -5.28 3.55
C SER A 64 -22.41 -5.10 4.96
N THR A 65 -22.92 -6.16 5.59
CA THR A 65 -23.50 -6.10 6.94
C THR A 65 -22.46 -6.14 8.07
N THR A 66 -21.16 -6.22 7.75
CA THR A 66 -20.06 -6.27 8.73
C THR A 66 -19.73 -4.94 9.41
N THR A 67 -20.56 -3.91 9.28
CA THR A 67 -20.26 -2.55 9.73
C THR A 67 -20.04 -2.38 11.24
N LYS A 68 -20.40 -3.34 12.07
CA LYS A 68 -20.30 -3.17 13.53
C LYS A 68 -19.69 -4.35 14.29
N ASN A 69 -19.74 -5.53 13.75
CA ASN A 69 -19.26 -6.76 14.37
C ASN A 69 -19.03 -7.80 13.26
N PRO A 70 -17.93 -8.45 13.19
CA PRO A 70 -16.91 -8.65 14.22
C PRO A 70 -15.76 -7.62 14.21
N GLY A 71 -15.78 -6.63 13.39
CA GLY A 71 -14.69 -5.69 13.18
C GLY A 71 -13.92 -5.96 11.88
N GLU A 72 -12.68 -5.55 11.81
CA GLU A 72 -11.82 -5.72 10.62
C GLU A 72 -11.46 -7.20 10.43
N ILE A 73 -11.76 -7.76 9.26
CA ILE A 73 -11.43 -9.14 8.91
C ILE A 73 -10.00 -9.21 8.39
N ILE A 74 -9.26 -10.24 8.82
CA ILE A 74 -7.88 -10.50 8.43
C ILE A 74 -7.86 -11.69 7.46
N TYR A 75 -7.54 -11.43 6.20
CA TYR A 75 -7.32 -12.47 5.19
C TYR A 75 -5.83 -12.83 5.20
N GLN A 76 -5.50 -13.98 5.80
CA GLN A 76 -4.12 -14.44 5.92
C GLN A 76 -3.78 -15.39 4.76
N LEU A 77 -2.85 -14.97 3.89
CA LEU A 77 -2.45 -15.69 2.70
C LEU A 77 -1.08 -16.33 2.89
N SER A 78 -0.97 -17.62 2.60
CA SER A 78 0.26 -18.41 2.72
C SER A 78 0.34 -19.51 1.66
N GLY A 79 1.49 -20.19 1.57
CA GLY A 79 1.69 -21.31 0.67
C GLY A 79 2.00 -20.88 -0.76
N SER A 80 1.79 -21.77 -1.73
CA SER A 80 2.22 -21.50 -3.11
C SER A 80 1.24 -22.02 -4.16
N SER A 81 1.10 -21.25 -5.25
CA SER A 81 0.43 -21.66 -6.49
C SER A 81 1.12 -21.00 -7.69
N SER A 82 1.35 -21.77 -8.74
CA SER A 82 1.82 -21.28 -10.03
C SER A 82 0.67 -20.90 -10.99
N ASP A 83 -0.57 -21.13 -10.56
CA ASP A 83 -1.79 -20.78 -11.27
C ASP A 83 -2.90 -20.53 -10.24
N GLY A 84 -2.93 -19.32 -9.69
CA GLY A 84 -3.86 -18.96 -8.63
C GLY A 84 -4.09 -17.47 -8.52
N GLU A 85 -5.16 -17.12 -7.84
CA GLU A 85 -5.59 -15.74 -7.61
C GLU A 85 -6.06 -15.58 -6.16
N PHE A 86 -5.84 -14.41 -5.59
CA PHE A 86 -6.63 -13.92 -4.48
C PHE A 86 -7.54 -12.80 -4.96
N TYR A 87 -8.84 -13.06 -5.02
CA TYR A 87 -9.87 -12.06 -5.33
C TYR A 87 -10.73 -11.81 -4.10
N MET A 88 -10.82 -10.57 -3.68
CA MET A 88 -11.70 -10.13 -2.59
C MET A 88 -12.61 -8.99 -3.06
N GLU A 89 -13.89 -9.10 -2.78
CA GLU A 89 -14.89 -8.05 -3.00
C GLU A 89 -15.59 -7.73 -1.68
N GLY A 90 -15.78 -6.46 -1.38
CA GLY A 90 -16.40 -6.01 -0.13
C GLY A 90 -16.57 -4.51 -0.07
N GLU A 91 -17.13 -4.08 1.06
CA GLU A 91 -17.40 -2.66 1.36
C GLU A 91 -16.94 -2.30 2.78
N TYR A 92 -16.01 -3.05 3.34
CA TYR A 92 -15.56 -2.86 4.72
C TYR A 92 -14.05 -2.98 4.86
N LYS A 93 -13.45 -2.21 5.77
CA LYS A 93 -12.00 -2.23 6.04
C LYS A 93 -11.52 -3.66 6.28
N ALA A 94 -10.40 -4.02 5.68
CA ALA A 94 -9.81 -5.34 5.79
C ALA A 94 -8.29 -5.28 5.91
N THR A 95 -7.73 -6.33 6.52
CA THR A 95 -6.29 -6.61 6.47
C THR A 95 -6.05 -7.81 5.57
N VAL A 96 -5.18 -7.66 4.56
CA VAL A 96 -4.62 -8.77 3.78
C VAL A 96 -3.20 -9.02 4.30
N GLN A 97 -3.03 -10.12 5.03
CA GLN A 97 -1.74 -10.50 5.62
C GLN A 97 -1.03 -11.51 4.73
N LEU A 98 0.17 -11.18 4.27
CA LEU A 98 1.02 -12.09 3.49
C LEU A 98 2.02 -12.78 4.43
N SER A 99 1.97 -14.10 4.49
CA SER A 99 2.71 -14.93 5.44
C SER A 99 3.45 -16.08 4.73
N GLY A 100 4.43 -15.74 3.88
CA GLY A 100 5.18 -16.71 3.08
C GLY A 100 4.40 -17.17 1.86
N LEU A 101 3.77 -16.22 1.16
CA LEU A 101 2.99 -16.46 -0.06
C LEU A 101 3.88 -16.47 -1.30
N THR A 102 3.71 -17.47 -2.17
CA THR A 102 4.19 -17.43 -3.56
C THR A 102 3.01 -17.67 -4.50
N LEU A 103 2.58 -16.63 -5.20
CA LEU A 103 1.36 -16.68 -6.01
C LEU A 103 1.63 -16.14 -7.42
N THR A 104 1.43 -16.98 -8.42
CA THR A 104 1.44 -16.59 -9.83
C THR A 104 0.05 -16.76 -10.42
N ASN A 105 -0.41 -15.77 -11.15
CA ASN A 105 -1.61 -15.88 -12.00
C ASN A 105 -1.22 -15.66 -13.46
N PRO A 106 -1.05 -16.72 -14.25
CA PRO A 106 -0.55 -16.59 -15.62
C PRO A 106 -1.51 -15.84 -16.57
N ASP A 107 -2.77 -15.74 -16.20
CA ASP A 107 -3.80 -15.16 -17.06
C ASP A 107 -4.30 -13.78 -16.58
N SER A 108 -4.01 -13.36 -15.34
CA SER A 108 -4.59 -12.15 -14.74
C SER A 108 -3.79 -11.61 -13.55
N THR A 109 -4.37 -10.67 -12.83
CA THR A 109 -3.91 -10.12 -11.55
C THR A 109 -3.74 -11.23 -10.50
N ALA A 110 -2.63 -11.24 -9.79
CA ALA A 110 -2.39 -12.23 -8.73
C ALA A 110 -3.20 -11.90 -7.45
N ILE A 111 -3.20 -10.63 -7.02
CA ILE A 111 -4.00 -10.14 -5.88
C ILE A 111 -4.90 -9.00 -6.34
N ASN A 112 -6.21 -9.23 -6.29
CA ASN A 112 -7.23 -8.33 -6.82
C ASN A 112 -8.25 -7.97 -5.73
N ILE A 113 -8.18 -6.77 -5.21
CA ILE A 113 -9.03 -6.28 -4.11
C ILE A 113 -10.03 -5.27 -4.67
N LYS A 114 -11.29 -5.66 -4.74
CA LYS A 114 -12.42 -4.85 -5.22
C LYS A 114 -13.17 -4.13 -4.09
N ASP A 115 -12.50 -3.86 -3.00
CA ASP A 115 -13.03 -3.11 -1.86
C ASP A 115 -12.51 -1.67 -1.92
N GLY A 116 -13.42 -0.70 -1.86
CA GLY A 116 -13.10 0.73 -1.90
C GLY A 116 -12.80 1.34 -0.53
N LYS A 117 -12.71 0.53 0.54
CA LYS A 117 -12.32 1.01 1.87
C LYS A 117 -10.81 0.88 2.09
N ARG A 118 -10.35 1.30 3.27
CA ARG A 118 -8.95 1.14 3.64
C ARG A 118 -8.57 -0.35 3.73
N ILE A 119 -7.56 -0.73 2.99
CA ILE A 119 -6.97 -2.06 2.96
C ILE A 119 -5.56 -2.00 3.53
N LYS A 120 -5.35 -2.66 4.65
CA LYS A 120 -4.02 -2.86 5.21
C LYS A 120 -3.39 -4.11 4.58
N VAL A 121 -2.25 -3.96 3.93
CA VAL A 121 -1.44 -5.08 3.43
C VAL A 121 -0.31 -5.32 4.41
N SER A 122 -0.45 -6.33 5.26
CA SER A 122 0.50 -6.64 6.31
C SER A 122 1.48 -7.73 5.85
N LEU A 123 2.76 -7.38 5.74
CA LEU A 123 3.81 -8.35 5.45
C LEU A 123 4.32 -8.93 6.77
N ALA A 124 4.01 -10.20 7.02
CA ALA A 124 4.34 -10.87 8.28
C ALA A 124 5.85 -10.84 8.54
N ASN A 125 6.23 -10.64 9.79
CA ASN A 125 7.61 -10.43 10.17
C ASN A 125 8.52 -11.60 9.74
N GLY A 126 9.63 -11.29 9.06
CA GLY A 126 10.62 -12.27 8.61
C GLY A 126 10.14 -13.17 7.47
N THR A 127 8.97 -12.90 6.88
CA THR A 127 8.50 -13.65 5.71
C THR A 127 8.93 -12.98 4.40
N GLU A 128 9.15 -13.81 3.40
CA GLU A 128 9.31 -13.40 2.01
C GLU A 128 8.07 -13.83 1.23
N ASN A 129 7.48 -12.90 0.50
CA ASN A 129 6.29 -13.12 -0.30
C ASN A 129 6.61 -12.76 -1.75
N THR A 130 6.08 -13.53 -2.69
CA THR A 130 6.29 -13.29 -4.13
C THR A 130 4.97 -13.37 -4.86
N ILE A 131 4.69 -12.36 -5.68
CA ILE A 131 3.54 -12.37 -6.58
C ILE A 131 3.98 -12.04 -8.00
N GLU A 132 3.38 -12.73 -8.97
CA GLU A 132 3.63 -12.53 -10.40
C GLU A 132 2.32 -12.65 -11.17
N ASP A 133 2.10 -11.77 -12.16
CA ASP A 133 0.94 -11.84 -13.05
C ASP A 133 1.31 -12.39 -14.44
N GLY A 134 0.28 -12.64 -15.23
CA GLY A 134 0.40 -13.11 -16.61
C GLY A 134 0.23 -12.00 -17.64
N THR A 135 0.27 -12.42 -18.90
CA THR A 135 0.35 -11.52 -20.07
C THR A 135 -1.00 -11.20 -20.73
N ARG A 136 -2.14 -11.67 -20.20
CA ARG A 136 -3.37 -11.81 -21.01
C ARG A 136 -4.64 -11.14 -20.52
N ASN A 137 -4.64 -10.28 -19.54
CA ASN A 137 -5.89 -9.67 -19.09
C ASN A 137 -5.94 -8.17 -19.38
N ALA A 138 -6.68 -7.76 -20.41
CA ALA A 138 -6.88 -6.36 -20.76
C ALA A 138 -7.49 -5.51 -19.63
N ASP A 139 -8.24 -6.12 -18.72
CA ASP A 139 -8.85 -5.42 -17.56
C ASP A 139 -7.92 -5.35 -16.34
N SER A 140 -6.77 -6.05 -16.38
CA SER A 140 -5.78 -6.00 -15.31
C SER A 140 -5.11 -4.63 -15.27
N LYS A 141 -5.12 -4.00 -14.10
CA LYS A 141 -4.40 -2.74 -13.85
C LYS A 141 -3.06 -2.96 -13.15
N GLY A 142 -2.83 -4.14 -12.57
CA GLY A 142 -1.60 -4.46 -11.89
C GLY A 142 -1.55 -5.89 -11.38
N CYS A 143 -0.35 -6.38 -11.08
CA CYS A 143 -0.13 -7.67 -10.44
C CYS A 143 -0.76 -7.71 -9.04
N PHE A 144 -0.50 -6.66 -8.25
CA PHE A 144 -1.30 -6.29 -7.08
C PHE A 144 -2.24 -5.15 -7.46
N ARG A 145 -3.53 -5.33 -7.25
CA ARG A 145 -4.53 -4.31 -7.52
C ARG A 145 -5.43 -4.08 -6.32
N SER A 146 -5.60 -2.84 -5.92
CA SER A 146 -6.57 -2.41 -4.91
C SER A 146 -7.49 -1.31 -5.48
N LYS A 147 -8.78 -1.36 -5.10
CA LYS A 147 -9.73 -0.29 -5.41
C LYS A 147 -9.74 0.80 -4.33
N GLY A 148 -9.32 0.47 -3.10
CA GLY A 148 -9.38 1.38 -1.95
C GLY A 148 -8.01 1.88 -1.49
N HIS A 149 -8.02 2.65 -0.42
CA HIS A 149 -6.83 3.12 0.29
C HIS A 149 -5.93 1.94 0.66
N THR A 150 -4.65 1.99 0.32
CA THR A 150 -3.74 0.86 0.46
C THR A 150 -2.57 1.20 1.36
N GLU A 151 -2.49 0.53 2.51
CA GLU A 151 -1.42 0.72 3.49
C GLU A 151 -0.54 -0.52 3.57
N PHE A 152 0.69 -0.47 3.03
CA PHE A 152 1.69 -1.53 3.20
C PHE A 152 2.42 -1.36 4.53
N VAL A 153 2.34 -2.38 5.38
CA VAL A 153 2.94 -2.37 6.72
C VAL A 153 3.62 -3.71 7.05
N GLY A 154 4.30 -3.75 8.19
CA GLY A 154 4.94 -4.98 8.70
C GLY A 154 6.44 -4.96 8.48
N LYS A 155 7.11 -6.11 8.72
CA LYS A 155 8.58 -6.26 8.61
C LYS A 155 8.97 -7.41 7.69
N GLY A 156 8.06 -7.86 6.83
CA GLY A 156 8.32 -8.84 5.79
C GLY A 156 8.74 -8.18 4.48
N THR A 157 8.94 -9.01 3.49
CA THR A 157 9.32 -8.62 2.12
C THR A 157 8.22 -9.04 1.14
N LEU A 158 7.91 -8.17 0.18
CA LEU A 158 7.08 -8.47 -0.98
C LEU A 158 7.88 -8.29 -2.26
N ASN A 159 8.06 -9.36 -3.02
CA ASN A 159 8.60 -9.32 -4.37
C ASN A 159 7.44 -9.32 -5.36
N VAL A 160 7.45 -8.36 -6.30
CA VAL A 160 6.38 -8.21 -7.30
C VAL A 160 7.00 -8.19 -8.69
N LYS A 161 6.38 -8.93 -9.61
CA LYS A 161 6.70 -8.83 -11.03
C LYS A 161 5.41 -8.78 -11.84
N SER A 162 5.27 -7.78 -12.67
CA SER A 162 4.17 -7.67 -13.62
C SER A 162 4.63 -7.89 -15.05
N ASN A 163 3.97 -8.81 -15.72
CA ASN A 163 4.22 -9.13 -17.13
C ASN A 163 3.22 -8.46 -18.07
N PHE A 164 2.26 -7.69 -17.54
CA PHE A 164 1.20 -7.09 -18.35
C PHE A 164 1.02 -5.58 -18.14
N ASN A 165 0.99 -5.09 -16.90
CA ASN A 165 0.66 -3.70 -16.59
C ASN A 165 1.55 -3.17 -15.43
N HIS A 166 0.98 -2.40 -14.48
CA HIS A 166 1.71 -1.94 -13.29
C HIS A 166 2.05 -3.12 -12.36
N ALA A 167 3.14 -3.04 -11.61
CA ALA A 167 3.40 -4.08 -10.61
C ALA A 167 2.45 -3.91 -9.42
N ILE A 168 2.31 -2.70 -8.89
CA ILE A 168 1.37 -2.34 -7.82
C ILE A 168 0.48 -1.22 -8.31
N TYR A 169 -0.84 -1.42 -8.21
CA TYR A 169 -1.85 -0.42 -8.56
C TYR A 169 -2.84 -0.21 -7.42
N SER A 170 -3.06 1.04 -7.03
CA SER A 170 -4.18 1.44 -6.17
C SER A 170 -5.02 2.52 -6.86
N LYS A 171 -6.35 2.36 -6.83
CA LYS A 171 -7.26 3.41 -7.32
C LYS A 171 -7.34 4.61 -6.36
N GLU A 172 -6.72 4.51 -5.21
CA GLU A 172 -6.65 5.55 -4.19
C GLU A 172 -5.20 5.70 -3.71
N TYR A 173 -4.95 6.23 -2.52
CA TYR A 173 -3.57 6.41 -2.07
C TYR A 173 -2.83 5.10 -1.78
N ILE A 174 -1.51 5.21 -1.76
CA ILE A 174 -0.61 4.20 -1.21
C ILE A 174 0.21 4.82 -0.09
N GLU A 175 0.15 4.22 1.10
CA GLU A 175 1.09 4.48 2.20
C GLU A 175 1.99 3.27 2.46
N LEU A 176 3.25 3.53 2.83
CA LEU A 176 4.24 2.49 3.06
C LEU A 176 5.01 2.74 4.35
N LYS A 177 5.05 1.72 5.22
CA LYS A 177 5.70 1.80 6.53
C LYS A 177 6.32 0.48 6.97
N ASN A 178 7.61 0.50 7.27
CA ASN A 178 8.41 -0.57 7.86
C ASN A 178 8.65 -1.85 7.02
N CYS A 179 7.98 -2.02 5.89
CA CYS A 179 8.13 -3.21 5.05
C CYS A 179 9.17 -3.02 3.95
N THR A 180 9.52 -4.11 3.27
CA THR A 180 10.34 -4.11 2.06
C THR A 180 9.50 -4.51 0.86
N ILE A 181 9.50 -3.68 -0.17
CA ILE A 181 8.87 -3.96 -1.46
C ILE A 181 9.94 -3.97 -2.55
N ASN A 182 10.05 -5.08 -3.27
CA ASN A 182 10.93 -5.23 -4.41
C ASN A 182 10.10 -5.40 -5.69
N VAL A 183 10.08 -4.40 -6.55
CA VAL A 183 9.53 -4.54 -7.89
C VAL A 183 10.63 -5.05 -8.80
N LYS A 184 10.52 -6.31 -9.23
CA LYS A 184 11.48 -7.00 -10.11
C LYS A 184 11.30 -6.62 -11.57
N GLY A 185 10.09 -6.22 -11.96
CA GLY A 185 9.74 -5.74 -13.28
C GLY A 185 8.29 -5.32 -13.37
N ALA A 186 8.00 -4.36 -14.24
CA ALA A 186 6.66 -3.92 -14.60
C ALA A 186 6.60 -3.58 -16.10
N LYS A 187 5.46 -3.83 -16.74
CA LYS A 187 5.22 -3.48 -18.15
C LYS A 187 4.69 -2.06 -18.34
N LYS A 188 4.33 -1.42 -17.25
CA LYS A 188 4.09 0.00 -17.09
C LYS A 188 4.82 0.48 -15.85
N ASP A 189 4.19 1.31 -15.02
CA ASP A 189 4.81 1.82 -13.81
C ASP A 189 5.06 0.71 -12.80
N ALA A 190 6.15 0.83 -12.05
CA ALA A 190 6.39 -0.11 -10.97
C ALA A 190 5.35 0.07 -9.86
N ILE A 191 5.04 1.30 -9.47
CA ILE A 191 3.98 1.63 -8.52
C ILE A 191 3.13 2.74 -9.12
N HIS A 192 1.83 2.50 -9.23
CA HIS A 192 0.85 3.47 -9.69
C HIS A 192 -0.25 3.66 -8.66
N CYS A 193 -0.51 4.87 -8.24
CA CYS A 193 -1.65 5.18 -7.39
C CYS A 193 -2.30 6.51 -7.80
N GLN A 194 -3.54 6.66 -7.36
CA GLN A 194 -4.25 7.94 -7.44
C GLN A 194 -4.28 8.57 -6.04
N GLN A 195 -4.69 9.83 -5.93
CA GLN A 195 -4.72 10.64 -4.72
C GLN A 195 -3.31 11.05 -4.23
N TYR A 196 -2.57 10.19 -3.53
CA TYR A 196 -1.19 10.47 -3.13
C TYR A 196 -0.39 9.17 -2.87
N PHE A 197 0.93 9.32 -2.89
CA PHE A 197 1.86 8.30 -2.40
C PHE A 197 2.61 8.83 -1.18
N ARG A 198 2.72 8.01 -0.13
CA ARG A 198 3.52 8.35 1.06
C ARG A 198 4.41 7.19 1.49
N MET A 199 5.70 7.47 1.58
CA MET A 199 6.69 6.57 2.17
C MET A 199 7.17 7.14 3.51
N ALA A 200 6.75 6.51 4.62
CA ALA A 200 7.12 6.94 5.98
C ALA A 200 8.38 6.22 6.50
N SER A 201 8.59 4.98 6.09
CA SER A 201 9.77 4.17 6.45
C SER A 201 9.77 2.87 5.63
N GLY A 202 10.79 2.01 5.81
CA GLY A 202 10.94 0.76 5.08
C GLY A 202 11.82 0.91 3.84
N VAL A 203 11.73 -0.03 2.92
CA VAL A 203 12.57 -0.10 1.71
C VAL A 203 11.71 -0.37 0.49
N VAL A 204 11.90 0.40 -0.57
CA VAL A 204 11.34 0.15 -1.89
C VAL A 204 12.48 0.07 -2.90
N ASN A 205 12.58 -1.06 -3.58
CA ASN A 205 13.57 -1.28 -4.65
C ASN A 205 12.83 -1.54 -5.96
N ILE A 206 13.01 -0.67 -6.94
CA ILE A 206 12.48 -0.81 -8.29
C ILE A 206 13.64 -1.15 -9.22
N SER A 207 13.66 -2.39 -9.71
CA SER A 207 14.73 -2.89 -10.59
C SER A 207 14.46 -2.58 -12.05
N GLN A 208 13.19 -2.62 -12.48
CA GLN A 208 12.80 -2.35 -13.85
C GLN A 208 11.32 -1.93 -13.92
N ALA A 209 11.04 -0.92 -14.75
CA ALA A 209 9.70 -0.59 -15.24
C ALA A 209 9.82 -0.11 -16.70
N ASP A 210 8.88 -0.54 -17.55
CA ASP A 210 8.87 -0.13 -18.95
C ASP A 210 8.22 1.28 -19.15
N ASP A 211 7.84 1.94 -18.03
CA ASP A 211 7.36 3.32 -17.94
C ASP A 211 7.95 3.99 -16.69
N ASP A 212 7.13 4.49 -15.77
CA ASP A 212 7.58 5.23 -14.59
C ASP A 212 7.92 4.32 -13.39
N GLY A 213 8.80 4.81 -12.52
CA GLY A 213 9.10 4.13 -11.25
C GLY A 213 7.92 4.24 -10.28
N VAL A 214 7.52 5.47 -9.95
CA VAL A 214 6.32 5.75 -9.15
C VAL A 214 5.50 6.81 -9.87
N GLN A 215 4.27 6.47 -10.26
CA GLN A 215 3.32 7.42 -10.80
C GLN A 215 2.20 7.71 -9.79
N VAL A 216 1.91 9.00 -9.59
CA VAL A 216 0.82 9.46 -8.73
C VAL A 216 -0.09 10.39 -9.53
N GLU A 217 -1.31 9.97 -9.77
CA GLU A 217 -2.30 10.74 -10.51
C GLU A 217 -3.35 11.35 -9.59
N LEU A 218 -3.93 12.47 -9.99
CA LEU A 218 -5.18 12.95 -9.41
C LEU A 218 -6.29 11.96 -9.77
N LYS A 219 -7.08 11.55 -8.79
CA LYS A 219 -8.25 10.71 -9.01
C LYS A 219 -9.35 11.47 -9.78
N GLY A 220 -9.37 12.80 -9.62
CA GLY A 220 -10.30 13.68 -10.30
C GLY A 220 -11.72 13.63 -9.74
N GLU A 221 -11.93 13.02 -8.57
CA GLU A 221 -13.20 13.04 -7.88
C GLU A 221 -13.29 14.32 -7.05
N THR A 222 -14.43 14.99 -7.10
CA THR A 222 -14.68 16.16 -6.23
C THR A 222 -14.82 15.66 -4.79
N PRO A 223 -14.01 16.15 -3.84
CA PRO A 223 -14.13 15.78 -2.44
C PRO A 223 -15.54 16.03 -1.92
N THR A 224 -16.05 15.13 -1.10
CA THR A 224 -17.34 15.34 -0.42
C THR A 224 -17.12 16.18 0.83
N ALA A 225 -17.68 17.39 0.87
CA ALA A 225 -17.53 18.31 1.98
C ALA A 225 -17.87 17.65 3.34
N GLY A 226 -16.98 17.81 4.32
CA GLY A 226 -17.14 17.26 5.67
C GLY A 226 -16.76 15.78 5.82
N THR A 227 -16.06 15.20 4.83
CA THR A 227 -15.43 13.89 4.94
C THR A 227 -13.93 14.01 5.20
N ASP A 228 -13.31 12.96 5.79
CA ASP A 228 -11.87 12.93 6.02
C ASP A 228 -11.06 12.85 4.70
N ASP A 229 -11.73 12.69 3.56
CA ASP A 229 -11.16 12.52 2.22
C ASP A 229 -10.99 13.85 1.47
N GLU A 230 -11.40 14.99 2.04
CA GLU A 230 -11.39 16.30 1.34
C GLU A 230 -10.02 16.72 0.84
N ASP A 231 -8.97 16.34 1.54
CA ASP A 231 -7.60 16.76 1.25
C ASP A 231 -6.73 15.63 0.64
N GLU A 232 -7.30 14.46 0.36
CA GLU A 232 -6.53 13.29 -0.07
C GLU A 232 -6.20 13.29 -1.57
N ASP A 233 -7.06 13.83 -2.42
CA ASP A 233 -6.85 13.86 -3.86
C ASP A 233 -5.92 15.02 -4.27
N THR A 234 -4.65 14.89 -3.95
CA THR A 234 -3.64 15.94 -4.17
C THR A 234 -2.68 15.63 -5.31
N GLY A 235 -2.63 14.39 -5.78
CA GLY A 235 -1.63 13.92 -6.73
C GLY A 235 -0.19 13.97 -6.18
N ASN A 236 0.03 14.11 -4.88
CA ASN A 236 1.34 14.37 -4.31
C ASN A 236 2.12 13.09 -4.00
N PHE A 237 3.45 13.23 -4.12
CA PHE A 237 4.41 12.25 -3.63
C PHE A 237 5.08 12.76 -2.35
N TYR A 238 5.05 11.97 -1.28
CA TYR A 238 5.68 12.28 -0.01
C TYR A 238 6.67 11.20 0.40
N MET A 239 7.89 11.59 0.75
CA MET A 239 8.87 10.72 1.39
C MET A 239 9.34 11.37 2.69
N THR A 240 8.96 10.77 3.82
CA THR A 240 9.31 11.26 5.16
C THR A 240 10.33 10.38 5.85
N GLY A 241 10.65 9.22 5.25
CA GLY A 241 11.67 8.29 5.74
C GLY A 241 11.81 7.06 4.85
N GLY A 242 12.68 6.13 5.23
CA GLY A 242 12.94 4.90 4.47
C GLY A 242 13.98 5.07 3.37
N THR A 243 14.09 4.08 2.51
CA THR A 243 15.00 4.07 1.34
C THR A 243 14.22 3.72 0.09
N LEU A 244 14.28 4.59 -0.91
CA LEU A 244 13.72 4.37 -2.24
C LEU A 244 14.85 4.26 -3.25
N THR A 245 15.02 3.08 -3.84
CA THR A 245 16.00 2.80 -4.90
C THR A 245 15.27 2.55 -6.21
N ILE A 246 15.60 3.31 -7.27
CA ILE A 246 15.03 3.16 -8.60
C ILE A 246 16.16 3.09 -9.63
N ASN A 247 16.26 1.97 -10.34
CA ASN A 247 17.36 1.75 -11.28
C ASN A 247 16.91 1.75 -12.74
N GLY A 248 16.09 0.80 -13.14
CA GLY A 248 15.80 0.54 -14.55
C GLY A 248 14.38 1.00 -14.94
N VAL A 249 14.15 2.30 -15.09
CA VAL A 249 12.88 2.84 -15.57
C VAL A 249 13.03 3.45 -16.95
N ALA A 250 12.02 3.32 -17.80
CA ALA A 250 12.10 3.80 -19.18
C ALA A 250 11.74 5.29 -19.32
N ASP A 251 10.91 5.84 -18.44
CA ASP A 251 10.56 7.26 -18.42
C ASP A 251 11.03 7.93 -17.10
N LYS A 252 10.17 8.20 -16.14
CA LYS A 252 10.51 8.96 -14.94
C LYS A 252 10.76 8.06 -13.72
N CYS A 253 11.71 8.44 -12.87
CA CYS A 253 11.83 7.81 -11.56
C CYS A 253 10.57 8.07 -10.73
N ILE A 254 10.08 9.31 -10.73
CA ILE A 254 8.83 9.71 -10.09
C ILE A 254 8.10 10.68 -11.01
N LYS A 255 6.82 10.42 -11.24
CA LYS A 255 5.91 11.29 -11.96
C LYS A 255 4.66 11.54 -11.13
N THR A 256 4.24 12.80 -11.00
CA THR A 256 3.12 13.16 -10.13
C THR A 256 2.35 14.36 -10.68
N ASP A 257 1.03 14.30 -10.60
CA ASP A 257 0.15 15.42 -10.92
C ASP A 257 0.21 16.54 -9.88
N GLY A 258 0.67 16.24 -8.69
CA GLY A 258 0.89 17.19 -7.62
C GLY A 258 2.35 17.58 -7.47
N THR A 259 2.82 17.58 -6.22
CA THR A 259 4.19 17.95 -5.86
C THR A 259 4.97 16.79 -5.27
N ILE A 260 6.29 16.82 -5.43
CA ILE A 260 7.22 15.89 -4.79
C ILE A 260 7.80 16.57 -3.55
N THR A 261 7.65 15.92 -2.39
CA THR A 261 8.16 16.44 -1.12
C THR A 261 9.01 15.40 -0.39
N TYR A 262 10.27 15.75 -0.15
CA TYR A 262 11.19 14.96 0.67
C TYR A 262 11.43 15.69 2.00
N THR A 263 11.04 15.07 3.14
CA THR A 263 11.37 15.58 4.48
C THR A 263 12.26 14.62 5.26
N GLY A 264 12.62 13.48 4.64
CA GLY A 264 13.51 12.48 5.21
C GLY A 264 13.70 11.30 4.27
N GLY A 265 14.50 10.33 4.69
CA GLY A 265 14.80 9.12 3.93
C GLY A 265 15.94 9.27 2.93
N THR A 266 16.25 8.16 2.25
CA THR A 266 17.32 8.06 1.24
C THR A 266 16.71 7.90 -0.14
N GLN A 267 17.04 8.81 -1.06
CA GLN A 267 16.67 8.77 -2.47
C GLN A 267 17.87 8.21 -3.25
N ASP A 268 17.81 6.94 -3.65
CA ASP A 268 18.84 6.24 -4.42
C ASP A 268 18.37 6.08 -5.87
N PHE A 269 18.28 7.20 -6.58
CA PHE A 269 17.88 7.28 -7.98
C PHE A 269 18.28 8.65 -8.57
N ASP A 270 18.16 8.83 -9.88
CA ASP A 270 18.39 10.11 -10.51
C ASP A 270 17.28 11.12 -10.14
N THR A 271 17.55 11.96 -9.16
CA THR A 271 16.61 12.98 -8.67
C THR A 271 16.30 14.09 -9.69
N LYS A 272 17.01 14.12 -10.85
CA LYS A 272 16.69 15.01 -11.98
C LYS A 272 15.70 14.35 -12.96
N ASN A 273 15.57 13.03 -12.91
CA ASN A 273 14.62 12.27 -13.73
C ASN A 273 13.27 12.14 -13.03
N VAL A 274 12.70 13.28 -12.62
CA VAL A 274 11.37 13.35 -12.00
C VAL A 274 10.51 14.38 -12.72
N GLU A 275 9.19 14.14 -12.68
CA GLU A 275 8.18 15.05 -13.23
C GLU A 275 7.13 15.36 -12.17
N GLN A 276 6.82 16.63 -12.00
CA GLN A 276 5.76 17.10 -11.11
C GLN A 276 4.98 18.23 -11.75
N ASN A 277 3.69 18.28 -11.47
CA ASN A 277 2.87 19.40 -11.94
C ASN A 277 2.99 20.57 -10.96
N ALA A 278 3.86 21.50 -11.26
CA ALA A 278 4.08 22.69 -10.43
C ALA A 278 2.84 23.62 -10.29
N ALA A 279 1.82 23.42 -11.13
CA ALA A 279 0.62 24.27 -11.14
C ALA A 279 -0.42 23.88 -10.07
N SER A 280 -0.41 22.64 -9.58
CA SER A 280 -1.38 22.13 -8.59
C SER A 280 -0.91 22.20 -7.15
N GLY A 281 0.36 22.45 -6.88
CA GLY A 281 0.92 22.46 -5.53
C GLY A 281 1.35 23.86 -5.08
N ILE A 282 0.77 24.36 -3.97
CA ILE A 282 1.49 25.37 -3.17
C ILE A 282 2.63 24.57 -2.50
N ALA A 283 3.83 24.64 -3.09
CA ALA A 283 5.01 24.08 -2.44
C ALA A 283 5.05 24.60 -1.00
N PRO A 284 5.23 23.74 0.03
CA PRO A 284 5.52 24.23 1.37
C PRO A 284 6.88 24.92 1.28
N THR A 285 6.87 26.22 1.10
CA THR A 285 8.09 27.01 1.18
C THR A 285 8.53 26.93 2.63
N LEU A 286 9.68 26.30 2.89
CA LEU A 286 10.35 26.44 4.16
C LEU A 286 10.46 27.95 4.42
N LEU A 287 9.89 28.40 5.54
CA LEU A 287 10.01 29.79 5.94
C LEU A 287 11.49 30.14 6.00
N PRO A 288 11.92 31.25 5.39
CA PRO A 288 13.25 31.79 5.70
C PRO A 288 13.33 31.95 7.21
N SER A 289 14.51 31.66 7.77
CA SER A 289 14.83 31.98 9.16
C SER A 289 14.37 33.40 9.52
N ASP A 290 14.00 33.64 10.76
CA ASP A 290 13.36 34.85 11.32
C ASP A 290 13.94 36.22 10.93
N ASP A 291 14.97 36.28 10.10
CA ASP A 291 15.69 37.49 9.68
C ASP A 291 15.19 38.12 8.37
N ALA A 292 14.20 37.55 7.70
CA ALA A 292 13.63 38.16 6.49
C ALA A 292 12.48 39.12 6.85
N GLU A 293 12.71 40.42 6.75
CA GLU A 293 11.72 41.51 6.91
C GLU A 293 10.64 41.45 5.79
N GLY A 294 9.72 40.48 5.81
CA GLY A 294 8.58 40.41 4.91
C GLY A 294 7.36 41.11 5.51
N ILE A 295 6.61 41.81 4.68
CA ILE A 295 5.32 42.40 5.10
C ILE A 295 4.25 41.32 4.99
N LEU A 296 3.54 41.07 6.12
CA LEU A 296 2.47 40.09 6.22
C LEU A 296 1.10 40.74 5.91
N TYR A 297 0.28 40.04 5.14
CA TYR A 297 -1.10 40.42 4.84
C TYR A 297 -2.06 39.27 5.18
N ASP A 298 -3.27 39.59 5.56
CA ASP A 298 -4.36 38.61 5.64
C ASP A 298 -4.92 38.28 4.23
N LEU A 299 -5.87 37.33 4.17
CA LEU A 299 -6.50 36.92 2.91
C LEU A 299 -7.34 38.03 2.25
N GLN A 300 -7.69 39.06 2.99
CA GLN A 300 -8.39 40.24 2.51
C GLN A 300 -7.45 41.34 2.02
N GLY A 301 -6.14 41.06 2.03
CA GLY A 301 -5.10 42.01 1.59
C GLY A 301 -4.78 43.10 2.61
N ARG A 302 -5.22 42.97 3.87
CA ARG A 302 -4.90 43.94 4.93
C ARG A 302 -3.55 43.61 5.51
N GLN A 303 -2.68 44.60 5.65
CA GLN A 303 -1.37 44.43 6.28
C GLN A 303 -1.51 44.10 7.76
N LEU A 304 -0.81 43.07 8.19
CA LEU A 304 -0.76 42.72 9.62
C LEU A 304 0.33 43.49 10.35
N PRO A 305 0.19 43.75 11.65
CA PRO A 305 1.19 44.44 12.45
C PRO A 305 2.53 43.72 12.42
N LYS A 306 3.64 44.49 12.49
CA LYS A 306 5.00 43.93 12.58
C LYS A 306 5.11 43.04 13.83
N GLY A 307 5.57 41.79 13.64
CA GLY A 307 5.64 40.81 14.74
C GLY A 307 4.33 40.03 14.98
N ALA A 308 3.30 40.23 14.18
CA ALA A 308 2.06 39.44 14.28
C ALA A 308 2.36 37.95 14.05
N GLN A 309 1.75 37.10 14.89
CA GLN A 309 1.79 35.65 14.79
C GLN A 309 0.40 35.11 14.32
N PRO A 310 0.00 35.38 13.07
CA PRO A 310 -1.32 34.95 12.60
C PRO A 310 -1.36 33.44 12.45
N LYS A 311 -2.53 32.87 12.74
CA LYS A 311 -2.82 31.45 12.53
C LYS A 311 -3.49 31.29 11.15
N GLY A 312 -3.17 30.22 10.44
CA GLY A 312 -3.78 29.93 9.15
C GLY A 312 -3.00 30.50 7.95
N ILE A 313 -3.74 30.85 6.89
CA ILE A 313 -3.15 31.30 5.64
C ILE A 313 -2.84 32.79 5.72
N VAL A 314 -1.60 33.16 5.40
CA VAL A 314 -1.14 34.57 5.27
C VAL A 314 -0.43 34.78 3.95
N ILE A 315 -0.41 36.01 3.49
CA ILE A 315 0.34 36.44 2.30
C ILE A 315 1.59 37.20 2.78
N ILE A 316 2.75 36.77 2.31
CA ILE A 316 4.02 37.46 2.59
C ILE A 316 4.49 38.18 1.32
N ARG A 317 4.84 39.45 1.43
CA ARG A 317 5.47 40.23 0.35
C ARG A 317 6.90 40.55 0.72
N GLU A 318 7.84 40.03 -0.04
CA GLU A 318 9.28 40.24 0.12
C GLU A 318 9.92 40.71 -1.21
N LYS A 319 10.68 41.81 -1.19
CA LYS A 319 11.52 42.29 -2.34
C LYS A 319 10.88 42.11 -3.72
N GLY A 320 9.58 42.42 -3.85
CA GLY A 320 8.86 42.33 -5.13
C GLY A 320 8.17 40.99 -5.43
N ALA A 321 8.34 39.98 -4.60
CA ALA A 321 7.61 38.71 -4.68
C ALA A 321 6.51 38.63 -3.64
N THR A 322 5.36 38.04 -4.02
CA THR A 322 4.24 37.80 -3.10
C THR A 322 4.06 36.29 -2.98
N ARG A 323 4.00 35.79 -1.74
CA ARG A 323 3.84 34.37 -1.46
C ARG A 323 2.67 34.14 -0.49
N LYS A 324 1.92 33.08 -0.68
CA LYS A 324 0.91 32.58 0.26
C LYS A 324 1.57 31.57 1.20
N VAL A 325 1.42 31.73 2.50
CA VAL A 325 2.05 30.88 3.51
C VAL A 325 1.01 30.39 4.52
N ILE A 326 1.09 29.13 4.92
CA ILE A 326 0.25 28.56 5.97
C ILE A 326 1.08 28.52 7.26
N ARG A 327 0.64 29.27 8.29
CA ARG A 327 1.23 29.18 9.63
C ARG A 327 0.40 28.26 10.52
N ARG A 328 0.99 27.17 10.95
CA ARG A 328 0.44 26.27 11.98
C ARG A 328 0.84 26.77 13.37
N THR A 329 -0.01 26.55 14.36
CA THR A 329 0.24 26.95 15.74
C THR A 329 1.39 26.20 16.36
N GLY A 330 2.38 26.96 16.81
CA GLY A 330 3.26 26.72 17.95
C GLY A 330 3.81 25.31 18.14
N GLN A 331 4.95 25.03 17.49
CA GLN A 331 6.13 24.53 18.19
C GLN A 331 7.32 24.74 17.26
N ASP A 332 8.26 25.54 17.71
CA ASP A 332 9.60 25.58 17.17
C ASP A 332 10.17 24.17 17.23
N ILE A 333 10.33 23.52 16.09
CA ILE A 333 11.19 22.35 16.00
C ILE A 333 12.57 22.89 15.69
N ARG A 334 13.42 22.89 16.74
CA ARG A 334 14.86 23.01 16.62
C ARG A 334 15.42 21.82 15.87
#